data_0bb0c70416f7245e8c9b0648607988c0
#
_entry.id   0bb0c70416f7245e8c9b0648607988c0
#
_cell.length_a   1.000
_cell.length_b   1.000
_cell.length_c   1.000
_cell.angle_alpha   90.00
_cell.angle_beta   90.00
_cell.angle_gamma   90.00
#
_symmetry.space_group_name_H-M   'P 1'
#
loop_
_entity.id
_entity.type
_entity.pdbx_description
1 polymer ?
#
loop_
_entity_poly.entity_id
_entity_poly.type
_entity_poly.pdbx_seq_one_letter_code
_entity_poly.pdbx_strand_id
1 'polypeptide(L)'
;MSIAQGPSQNLVCLDLEGVLVPEIWVAVAERTGLEELRRTTRDEPDYDKLMRYRIDILDREGLTMSLIEDVIGGLDPLPGAIEFVADLRSNTQLVILSDTFEQFARPLMRKLGLPTIFCHRLIVADDRIVDFELRQANQKQKAVEAFRSLNLRVVAAGDSYNDTTMLGAAHAGFLFHAPTNVIAEFPQFPALDTYEDLYQSLMDALDRN
;
A
#
# COMPACT_ATOMS: atom_id res chain seq x y z
N MET A 1 3.53 -17.56 -37.26
CA MET A 1 4.64 -16.59 -37.06
C MET A 1 4.74 -16.34 -35.56
N SER A 2 5.82 -16.83 -34.94
CA SER A 2 6.12 -16.48 -33.54
C SER A 2 6.63 -15.05 -33.56
N ILE A 3 5.85 -14.12 -33.00
CA ILE A 3 6.36 -12.77 -32.73
C ILE A 3 7.40 -12.97 -31.63
N ALA A 4 8.66 -12.70 -31.92
CA ALA A 4 9.68 -12.62 -30.86
C ALA A 4 9.17 -11.56 -29.87
N GLN A 5 8.83 -11.99 -28.66
CA GLN A 5 8.48 -11.05 -27.61
C GLN A 5 9.75 -10.25 -27.31
N GLY A 6 9.70 -8.94 -27.55
CA GLY A 6 10.75 -8.04 -27.13
C GLY A 6 10.91 -8.07 -25.59
N PRO A 7 11.95 -7.42 -25.04
CA PRO A 7 12.13 -7.36 -23.58
C PRO A 7 10.86 -6.82 -22.93
N SER A 8 10.31 -7.56 -21.95
CA SER A 8 9.15 -7.13 -21.18
C SER A 8 9.48 -5.81 -20.47
N GLN A 9 8.54 -4.88 -20.46
CA GLN A 9 8.71 -3.68 -19.63
C GLN A 9 8.67 -4.04 -18.16
N ASN A 10 9.46 -3.35 -17.36
CA ASN A 10 9.58 -3.56 -15.93
C ASN A 10 8.55 -2.73 -15.15
N LEU A 11 8.01 -3.30 -14.08
CA LEU A 11 7.07 -2.65 -13.18
C LEU A 11 7.33 -3.06 -11.73
N VAL A 12 7.45 -2.07 -10.86
CA VAL A 12 7.46 -2.25 -9.41
C VAL A 12 6.08 -1.95 -8.84
N CYS A 13 5.55 -2.86 -8.02
CA CYS A 13 4.34 -2.67 -7.24
C CYS A 13 4.70 -2.58 -5.75
N LEU A 14 4.33 -1.49 -5.09
CA LEU A 14 4.58 -1.29 -3.65
C LEU A 14 3.28 -1.14 -2.89
N ASP A 15 3.21 -1.64 -1.67
CA ASP A 15 2.24 -1.15 -0.70
C ASP A 15 2.58 0.29 -0.28
N LEU A 16 1.64 0.97 0.37
CA LEU A 16 1.77 2.34 0.82
C LEU A 16 2.11 2.42 2.31
N GLU A 17 1.18 1.95 3.17
CA GLU A 17 1.29 2.03 4.62
C GLU A 17 2.28 0.97 5.13
N GLY A 18 3.15 1.33 6.07
CA GLY A 18 4.25 0.45 6.52
C GLY A 18 5.44 0.36 5.56
N VAL A 19 5.27 0.70 4.28
CA VAL A 19 6.34 0.70 3.26
C VAL A 19 6.84 2.10 2.93
N LEU A 20 5.96 3.05 2.69
CA LEU A 20 6.30 4.42 2.27
C LEU A 20 5.81 5.49 3.24
N VAL A 21 4.75 5.21 3.98
CA VAL A 21 4.12 6.13 4.92
C VAL A 21 3.73 5.38 6.20
N PRO A 22 3.56 6.09 7.34
CA PRO A 22 3.03 5.48 8.56
C PRO A 22 1.61 4.96 8.37
N GLU A 23 1.18 4.07 9.27
CA GLU A 23 -0.20 3.59 9.38
C GLU A 23 -1.17 4.75 9.66
N ILE A 24 -2.05 5.04 8.72
CA ILE A 24 -2.96 6.21 8.77
C ILE A 24 -3.91 6.13 9.96
N TRP A 25 -4.53 4.98 10.19
CA TRP A 25 -5.48 4.84 11.29
C TRP A 25 -4.82 4.90 12.66
N VAL A 26 -3.57 4.47 12.79
CA VAL A 26 -2.79 4.63 14.01
C VAL A 26 -2.54 6.12 14.26
N ALA A 27 -2.17 6.88 13.24
CA ALA A 27 -1.97 8.32 13.37
C ALA A 27 -3.27 9.08 13.72
N VAL A 28 -4.41 8.67 13.14
CA VAL A 28 -5.72 9.22 13.50
C VAL A 28 -6.04 8.91 14.96
N ALA A 29 -5.80 7.68 15.42
CA ALA A 29 -6.00 7.29 16.82
C ALA A 29 -5.16 8.14 17.79
N GLU A 30 -3.89 8.34 17.47
CA GLU A 30 -2.97 9.17 18.29
C GLU A 30 -3.43 10.63 18.37
N ARG A 31 -3.81 11.20 17.23
CA ARG A 31 -4.23 12.60 17.16
C ARG A 31 -5.55 12.87 17.88
N THR A 32 -6.47 11.91 17.82
CA THR A 32 -7.82 12.04 18.42
C THR A 32 -7.91 11.49 19.83
N GLY A 33 -6.93 10.71 20.28
CA GLY A 33 -6.97 10.00 21.55
C GLY A 33 -7.93 8.79 21.57
N LEU A 34 -8.40 8.34 20.41
CA LEU A 34 -9.33 7.23 20.27
C LEU A 34 -8.57 5.92 19.98
N GLU A 35 -8.14 5.25 21.06
CA GLU A 35 -7.39 3.99 20.96
C GLU A 35 -8.11 2.90 20.17
N GLU A 36 -9.45 2.92 20.14
CA GLU A 36 -10.27 1.98 19.36
C GLU A 36 -9.95 2.00 17.86
N LEU A 37 -9.49 3.14 17.31
CA LEU A 37 -9.11 3.28 15.89
C LEU A 37 -7.77 2.61 15.55
N ARG A 38 -6.95 2.23 16.54
CA ARG A 38 -5.71 1.47 16.30
C ARG A 38 -5.93 0.04 15.83
N ARG A 39 -7.16 -0.47 15.94
CA ARG A 39 -7.50 -1.80 15.48
C ARG A 39 -7.19 -1.96 13.99
N THR A 40 -6.47 -3.03 13.64
CA THR A 40 -6.02 -3.33 12.28
C THR A 40 -6.62 -4.62 11.76
N THR A 41 -6.29 -4.99 10.53
CA THR A 41 -6.65 -6.29 9.94
C THR A 41 -6.05 -7.49 10.69
N ARG A 42 -5.08 -7.28 11.57
CA ARG A 42 -4.55 -8.32 12.47
C ARG A 42 -5.55 -8.66 13.59
N ASP A 43 -6.34 -7.67 14.03
CA ASP A 43 -7.33 -7.80 15.10
C ASP A 43 -8.70 -8.21 14.56
N GLU A 44 -9.05 -7.74 13.36
CA GLU A 44 -10.26 -8.08 12.61
C GLU A 44 -9.90 -8.32 11.15
N PRO A 45 -9.73 -9.59 10.73
CA PRO A 45 -9.35 -9.93 9.36
C PRO A 45 -10.41 -9.60 8.32
N ASP A 46 -11.68 -9.48 8.73
CA ASP A 46 -12.77 -9.06 7.86
C ASP A 46 -12.72 -7.54 7.66
N TYR A 47 -12.22 -7.11 6.50
CA TYR A 47 -12.02 -5.70 6.18
C TYR A 47 -13.34 -4.90 6.21
N ASP A 48 -14.46 -5.48 5.77
CA ASP A 48 -15.77 -4.80 5.81
C ASP A 48 -16.19 -4.53 7.26
N LYS A 49 -16.06 -5.52 8.14
CA LYS A 49 -16.35 -5.35 9.56
C LYS A 49 -15.44 -4.32 10.22
N LEU A 50 -14.15 -4.36 9.90
CA LEU A 50 -13.19 -3.39 10.43
C LEU A 50 -13.55 -1.97 10.02
N MET A 51 -13.89 -1.76 8.75
CA MET A 51 -14.23 -0.42 8.26
C MET A 51 -15.56 0.08 8.81
N ARG A 52 -16.57 -0.78 8.91
CA ARG A 52 -17.85 -0.39 9.56
C ARG A 52 -17.65 -0.01 11.03
N TYR A 53 -16.86 -0.79 11.75
CA TYR A 53 -16.48 -0.48 13.13
C TYR A 53 -15.80 0.90 13.25
N ARG A 54 -14.88 1.23 12.34
CA ARG A 54 -14.23 2.55 12.29
C ARG A 54 -15.21 3.67 11.99
N ILE A 55 -16.09 3.49 11.00
CA ILE A 55 -17.13 4.47 10.64
C ILE A 55 -18.07 4.73 11.83
N ASP A 56 -18.49 3.70 12.54
CA ASP A 56 -19.33 3.82 13.74
C ASP A 56 -18.65 4.65 14.84
N ILE A 57 -17.33 4.48 15.04
CA ILE A 57 -16.56 5.31 15.98
C ILE A 57 -16.51 6.76 15.52
N LEU A 58 -16.19 7.00 14.23
CA LEU A 58 -16.13 8.35 13.68
C LEU A 58 -17.46 9.08 13.85
N ASP A 59 -18.57 8.41 13.59
CA ASP A 59 -19.91 8.99 13.74
C ASP A 59 -20.25 9.27 15.21
N ARG A 60 -20.03 8.30 16.10
CA ARG A 60 -20.27 8.44 17.55
C ARG A 60 -19.48 9.59 18.17
N GLU A 61 -18.21 9.74 17.78
CA GLU A 61 -17.30 10.77 18.31
C GLU A 61 -17.39 12.09 17.52
N GLY A 62 -18.22 12.15 16.50
CA GLY A 62 -18.42 13.36 15.68
C GLY A 62 -17.21 13.78 14.86
N LEU A 63 -16.34 12.84 14.52
CA LEU A 63 -15.13 13.12 13.71
C LEU A 63 -15.52 13.37 12.25
N THR A 64 -15.01 14.47 11.71
CA THR A 64 -15.28 14.88 10.33
C THR A 64 -14.20 14.41 9.38
N MET A 65 -14.53 14.32 8.10
CA MET A 65 -13.56 14.02 7.05
C MET A 65 -12.45 15.09 7.01
N SER A 66 -12.81 16.37 7.14
CA SER A 66 -11.84 17.47 7.20
C SER A 66 -10.83 17.31 8.33
N LEU A 67 -11.26 16.89 9.52
CA LEU A 67 -10.34 16.62 10.64
C LEU A 67 -9.35 15.48 10.28
N ILE A 68 -9.85 14.41 9.67
CA ILE A 68 -9.01 13.27 9.28
C ILE A 68 -8.02 13.69 8.19
N GLU A 69 -8.47 14.48 7.20
CA GLU A 69 -7.59 15.04 6.16
C GLU A 69 -6.49 15.93 6.75
N ASP A 70 -6.81 16.73 7.78
CA ASP A 70 -5.81 17.55 8.48
C ASP A 70 -4.77 16.68 9.20
N VAL A 71 -5.20 15.60 9.85
CA VAL A 71 -4.28 14.64 10.47
C VAL A 71 -3.34 14.04 9.44
N ILE A 72 -3.90 13.52 8.34
CA ILE A 72 -3.12 12.88 7.27
C ILE A 72 -2.20 13.89 6.57
N GLY A 73 -2.66 15.12 6.37
CA GLY A 73 -1.86 16.21 5.81
C GLY A 73 -0.61 16.54 6.63
N GLY A 74 -0.69 16.31 7.96
CA GLY A 74 0.43 16.44 8.88
C GLY A 74 1.40 15.25 8.89
N LEU A 75 1.06 14.11 8.31
CA LEU A 75 1.94 12.95 8.23
C LEU A 75 3.03 13.16 7.19
N ASP A 76 4.24 12.78 7.53
CA ASP A 76 5.34 12.71 6.57
C ASP A 76 5.57 11.27 6.10
N PRO A 77 6.04 11.07 4.85
CA PRO A 77 6.56 9.79 4.42
C PRO A 77 7.66 9.27 5.36
N LEU A 78 7.84 7.97 5.40
CA LEU A 78 8.91 7.35 6.18
C LEU A 78 10.28 7.90 5.75
N PRO A 79 11.25 8.00 6.68
CA PRO A 79 12.58 8.51 6.37
C PRO A 79 13.22 7.76 5.18
N GLY A 80 13.58 8.50 4.11
CA GLY A 80 14.14 7.93 2.88
C GLY A 80 13.13 7.49 1.82
N ALA A 81 11.81 7.47 2.12
CA ALA A 81 10.80 7.02 1.17
C ALA A 81 10.66 7.92 -0.05
N ILE A 82 10.84 9.25 0.11
CA ILE A 82 10.74 10.20 -1.00
C ILE A 82 11.86 9.95 -2.02
N GLU A 83 13.08 9.84 -1.53
CA GLU A 83 14.27 9.56 -2.35
C GLU A 83 14.14 8.19 -3.04
N PHE A 84 13.74 7.16 -2.29
CA PHE A 84 13.53 5.82 -2.81
C PHE A 84 12.49 5.80 -3.95
N VAL A 85 11.35 6.46 -3.79
CA VAL A 85 10.32 6.57 -4.83
C VAL A 85 10.85 7.32 -6.05
N ALA A 86 11.62 8.40 -5.85
CA ALA A 86 12.22 9.16 -6.95
C ALA A 86 13.23 8.31 -7.74
N ASP A 87 14.08 7.56 -7.05
CA ASP A 87 15.09 6.69 -7.66
C ASP A 87 14.42 5.54 -8.45
N LEU A 88 13.41 4.88 -7.90
CA LEU A 88 12.66 3.86 -8.63
C LEU A 88 12.04 4.44 -9.90
N ARG A 89 11.37 5.58 -9.82
CA ARG A 89 10.71 6.22 -10.97
C ARG A 89 11.68 6.70 -12.05
N SER A 90 12.93 6.94 -11.69
CA SER A 90 13.98 7.31 -12.65
C SER A 90 14.47 6.09 -13.46
N ASN A 91 14.27 4.88 -12.94
CA ASN A 91 14.83 3.66 -13.52
C ASN A 91 13.79 2.65 -14.00
N THR A 92 12.53 2.72 -13.46
CA THR A 92 11.48 1.78 -13.81
C THR A 92 10.09 2.40 -13.67
N GLN A 93 9.04 1.66 -14.06
CA GLN A 93 7.67 2.04 -13.78
C GLN A 93 7.31 1.67 -12.33
N LEU A 94 6.55 2.52 -11.65
CA LEU A 94 6.09 2.32 -10.29
C LEU A 94 4.58 2.48 -10.17
N VAL A 95 3.93 1.53 -9.51
CA VAL A 95 2.53 1.61 -9.10
C VAL A 95 2.42 1.27 -7.61
N ILE A 96 1.68 2.08 -6.86
CA ILE A 96 1.31 1.80 -5.49
C ILE A 96 -0.03 1.06 -5.47
N LEU A 97 -0.09 -0.04 -4.74
CA LEU A 97 -1.28 -0.86 -4.55
C LEU A 97 -1.62 -0.87 -3.05
N SER A 98 -2.66 -0.18 -2.64
CA SER A 98 -2.97 0.02 -1.23
C SER A 98 -4.44 -0.21 -0.90
N ASP A 99 -4.72 -0.78 0.27
CA ASP A 99 -6.08 -0.93 0.79
C ASP A 99 -6.58 0.35 1.51
N THR A 100 -5.87 1.44 1.37
CA THR A 100 -6.30 2.77 1.80
C THR A 100 -7.35 3.37 0.84
N PHE A 101 -7.71 4.64 1.04
CA PHE A 101 -8.73 5.34 0.27
C PHE A 101 -8.13 6.54 -0.49
N GLU A 102 -8.71 6.89 -1.65
CA GLU A 102 -8.26 8.03 -2.47
C GLU A 102 -8.12 9.32 -1.68
N GLN A 103 -9.11 9.58 -0.80
CA GLN A 103 -9.14 10.80 0.00
C GLN A 103 -7.96 10.85 1.00
N PHE A 104 -7.65 9.71 1.61
CA PHE A 104 -6.55 9.60 2.56
C PHE A 104 -5.18 9.61 1.86
N ALA A 105 -5.08 8.94 0.72
CA ALA A 105 -3.83 8.86 -0.03
C ALA A 105 -3.41 10.20 -0.63
N ARG A 106 -4.36 11.04 -1.05
CA ARG A 106 -4.10 12.27 -1.83
C ARG A 106 -3.04 13.20 -1.25
N PRO A 107 -3.04 13.59 0.04
CA PRO A 107 -1.99 14.45 0.61
C PRO A 107 -0.63 13.75 0.62
N LEU A 108 -0.57 12.47 0.91
CA LEU A 108 0.67 11.68 0.96
C LEU A 108 1.27 11.47 -0.42
N MET A 109 0.43 11.21 -1.43
CA MET A 109 0.88 11.10 -2.82
C MET A 109 1.54 12.39 -3.33
N ARG A 110 1.06 13.56 -2.91
CA ARG A 110 1.72 14.84 -3.24
C ARG A 110 3.14 14.90 -2.68
N LYS A 111 3.36 14.43 -1.45
CA LYS A 111 4.69 14.39 -0.82
C LYS A 111 5.63 13.38 -1.51
N LEU A 112 5.08 12.29 -2.05
CA LEU A 112 5.82 11.26 -2.79
C LEU A 112 5.99 11.58 -4.29
N GLY A 113 5.63 12.78 -4.76
CA GLY A 113 5.80 13.19 -6.15
C GLY A 113 4.74 12.62 -7.11
N LEU A 114 3.55 12.31 -6.60
CA LEU A 114 2.38 11.83 -7.37
C LEU A 114 2.65 10.53 -8.15
N PRO A 115 3.13 9.45 -7.53
CA PRO A 115 3.15 8.15 -8.18
C PRO A 115 1.73 7.66 -8.46
N THR A 116 1.59 6.76 -9.44
CA THR A 116 0.30 6.09 -9.70
C THR A 116 -0.10 5.25 -8.50
N ILE A 117 -1.35 5.37 -8.06
CA ILE A 117 -1.91 4.57 -6.96
C ILE A 117 -3.25 3.94 -7.36
N PHE A 118 -3.44 2.68 -6.97
CA PHE A 118 -4.72 1.99 -6.97
C PHE A 118 -5.13 1.69 -5.54
N CYS A 119 -6.26 2.25 -5.13
CA CYS A 119 -6.80 2.13 -3.77
C CYS A 119 -8.33 2.13 -3.81
N HIS A 120 -8.96 2.22 -2.67
CA HIS A 120 -10.40 2.25 -2.48
C HIS A 120 -10.94 3.69 -2.45
N ARG A 121 -12.22 3.85 -2.19
CA ARG A 121 -12.89 5.14 -2.13
C ARG A 121 -13.80 5.23 -0.91
N LEU A 122 -13.78 6.37 -0.21
CA LEU A 122 -14.76 6.69 0.83
C LEU A 122 -15.98 7.36 0.21
N ILE A 123 -17.14 7.08 0.79
CA ILE A 123 -18.38 7.82 0.52
C ILE A 123 -18.52 8.84 1.64
N VAL A 124 -18.46 10.13 1.24
CA VAL A 124 -18.51 11.26 2.18
C VAL A 124 -19.76 12.08 1.91
N ALA A 125 -20.51 12.38 2.97
CA ALA A 125 -21.66 13.26 2.95
C ALA A 125 -21.59 14.21 4.15
N ASP A 126 -21.85 15.49 3.93
CA ASP A 126 -21.86 16.53 4.98
C ASP A 126 -20.60 16.50 5.88
N ASP A 127 -19.42 16.38 5.25
CA ASP A 127 -18.11 16.26 5.91
C ASP A 127 -17.98 15.04 6.84
N ARG A 128 -18.77 13.98 6.61
CA ARG A 128 -18.70 12.73 7.36
C ARG A 128 -18.44 11.55 6.44
N ILE A 129 -17.67 10.59 6.90
CA ILE A 129 -17.49 9.30 6.22
C ILE A 129 -18.71 8.45 6.56
N VAL A 130 -19.57 8.22 5.56
CA VAL A 130 -20.83 7.49 5.74
C VAL A 130 -20.76 6.05 5.25
N ASP A 131 -19.85 5.76 4.32
CA ASP A 131 -19.63 4.41 3.79
C ASP A 131 -18.29 4.35 3.02
N PHE A 132 -17.97 3.22 2.46
CA PHE A 132 -16.80 3.02 1.60
C PHE A 132 -17.12 2.09 0.43
N GLU A 133 -16.35 2.21 -0.62
CA GLU A 133 -16.46 1.40 -1.82
C GLU A 133 -15.11 0.75 -2.12
N LEU A 134 -15.09 -0.59 -2.12
CA LEU A 134 -13.92 -1.35 -2.56
C LEU A 134 -13.82 -1.28 -4.08
N ARG A 135 -12.67 -0.88 -4.59
CA ARG A 135 -12.41 -0.88 -6.03
C ARG A 135 -12.62 -2.28 -6.63
N GLN A 136 -12.11 -3.31 -5.95
CA GLN A 136 -12.41 -4.71 -6.19
C GLN A 136 -11.87 -5.58 -5.04
N ALA A 137 -12.40 -6.79 -4.90
CA ALA A 137 -11.87 -7.78 -3.95
C ALA A 137 -10.46 -8.25 -4.37
N ASN A 138 -9.56 -8.46 -3.41
CA ASN A 138 -8.17 -8.88 -3.62
C ASN A 138 -7.44 -7.99 -4.63
N GLN A 139 -7.63 -6.68 -4.51
CA GLN A 139 -7.23 -5.71 -5.51
C GLN A 139 -5.72 -5.71 -5.79
N LYS A 140 -4.87 -5.90 -4.77
CA LYS A 140 -3.41 -5.94 -4.92
C LYS A 140 -2.97 -7.12 -5.81
N GLN A 141 -3.43 -8.32 -5.49
CA GLN A 141 -3.17 -9.51 -6.30
C GLN A 141 -3.66 -9.35 -7.73
N LYS A 142 -4.93 -8.97 -7.91
CA LYS A 142 -5.53 -8.82 -9.23
C LYS A 142 -4.86 -7.76 -10.09
N ALA A 143 -4.37 -6.68 -9.49
CA ALA A 143 -3.59 -5.67 -10.21
C ALA A 143 -2.28 -6.26 -10.75
N VAL A 144 -1.53 -7.01 -9.91
CA VAL A 144 -0.31 -7.68 -10.33
C VAL A 144 -0.58 -8.69 -11.46
N GLU A 145 -1.62 -9.52 -11.32
CA GLU A 145 -2.02 -10.48 -12.36
C GLU A 145 -2.37 -9.79 -13.68
N ALA A 146 -3.10 -8.67 -13.62
CA ALA A 146 -3.43 -7.87 -14.80
C ALA A 146 -2.19 -7.29 -15.48
N PHE A 147 -1.25 -6.71 -14.72
CA PHE A 147 0.00 -6.20 -15.27
C PHE A 147 0.85 -7.31 -15.92
N ARG A 148 0.91 -8.49 -15.30
CA ARG A 148 1.56 -9.65 -15.89
C ARG A 148 0.90 -10.10 -17.19
N SER A 149 -0.43 -10.03 -17.28
CA SER A 149 -1.17 -10.35 -18.51
C SER A 149 -0.87 -9.38 -19.67
N LEU A 150 -0.40 -8.17 -19.35
CA LEU A 150 0.12 -7.19 -20.32
C LEU A 150 1.59 -7.45 -20.72
N ASN A 151 2.15 -8.60 -20.32
CA ASN A 151 3.55 -8.96 -20.57
C ASN A 151 4.57 -8.05 -19.86
N LEU A 152 4.19 -7.48 -18.70
CA LEU A 152 5.13 -6.75 -17.85
C LEU A 152 5.86 -7.72 -16.93
N ARG A 153 7.14 -7.46 -16.68
CA ARG A 153 7.85 -8.08 -15.58
C ARG A 153 7.53 -7.31 -14.29
N VAL A 154 6.81 -7.93 -13.39
CA VAL A 154 6.30 -7.30 -12.17
C VAL A 154 7.06 -7.83 -10.96
N VAL A 155 7.61 -6.95 -10.15
CA VAL A 155 8.15 -7.24 -8.81
C VAL A 155 7.36 -6.45 -7.78
N ALA A 156 7.25 -6.96 -6.55
CA ALA A 156 6.40 -6.34 -5.54
C ALA A 156 7.06 -6.32 -4.16
N ALA A 157 6.73 -5.30 -3.36
CA ALA A 157 7.09 -5.26 -1.94
C ALA A 157 5.92 -4.78 -1.08
N GLY A 158 5.84 -5.33 0.14
CA GLY A 158 4.82 -5.02 1.14
C GLY A 158 5.28 -5.44 2.53
N ASP A 159 4.55 -5.05 3.58
CA ASP A 159 4.96 -5.24 4.98
C ASP A 159 4.13 -6.29 5.74
N SER A 160 2.98 -6.68 5.25
CA SER A 160 1.98 -7.36 6.06
C SER A 160 1.25 -8.52 5.36
N TYR A 161 0.39 -9.22 6.10
CA TYR A 161 -0.35 -10.39 5.60
C TYR A 161 -1.17 -10.10 4.33
N ASN A 162 -1.81 -8.93 4.23
CA ASN A 162 -2.63 -8.56 3.07
C ASN A 162 -1.80 -8.37 1.79
N ASP A 163 -0.46 -8.25 1.91
CA ASP A 163 0.44 -8.16 0.75
C ASP A 163 0.87 -9.52 0.20
N THR A 164 0.82 -10.56 1.02
CA THR A 164 1.39 -11.86 0.66
C THR A 164 0.85 -12.45 -0.63
N THR A 165 -0.43 -12.21 -0.93
CA THR A 165 -1.05 -12.62 -2.20
C THR A 165 -0.53 -11.81 -3.39
N MET A 166 -0.28 -10.50 -3.20
CA MET A 166 0.38 -9.63 -4.18
C MET A 166 1.81 -10.09 -4.44
N LEU A 167 2.57 -10.32 -3.37
CA LEU A 167 3.97 -10.80 -3.45
C LEU A 167 4.05 -12.14 -4.18
N GLY A 168 3.15 -13.09 -3.88
CA GLY A 168 3.09 -14.40 -4.52
C GLY A 168 2.65 -14.34 -5.99
N ALA A 169 1.87 -13.35 -6.38
CA ALA A 169 1.44 -13.14 -7.76
C ALA A 169 2.52 -12.48 -8.63
N ALA A 170 3.48 -11.78 -8.04
CA ALA A 170 4.57 -11.12 -8.76
C ALA A 170 5.63 -12.12 -9.28
N HIS A 171 6.56 -11.69 -10.12
CA HIS A 171 7.71 -12.50 -10.53
C HIS A 171 8.73 -12.64 -9.40
N ALA A 172 8.82 -11.63 -8.53
CA ALA A 172 9.52 -11.68 -7.25
C ALA A 172 8.79 -10.78 -6.24
N GLY A 173 8.68 -11.26 -5.00
CA GLY A 173 8.08 -10.54 -3.89
C GLY A 173 9.05 -10.39 -2.74
N PHE A 174 8.97 -9.25 -2.04
CA PHE A 174 9.84 -8.90 -0.92
C PHE A 174 9.00 -8.40 0.25
N LEU A 175 9.34 -8.84 1.46
CA LEU A 175 8.82 -8.27 2.69
C LEU A 175 9.72 -7.09 3.10
N PHE A 176 9.10 -5.95 3.41
CA PHE A 176 9.81 -4.75 3.84
C PHE A 176 9.26 -4.25 5.16
N HIS A 177 10.12 -4.08 6.18
CA HIS A 177 9.74 -3.73 7.56
C HIS A 177 8.66 -4.66 8.15
N ALA A 178 8.56 -5.89 7.65
CA ALA A 178 7.50 -6.80 8.05
C ALA A 178 7.70 -7.32 9.49
N PRO A 179 6.61 -7.55 10.24
CA PRO A 179 6.68 -8.16 11.56
C PRO A 179 7.28 -9.58 11.51
N THR A 180 7.96 -9.98 12.58
CA THR A 180 8.66 -11.27 12.67
C THR A 180 7.75 -12.49 12.45
N ASN A 181 6.48 -12.40 12.85
CA ASN A 181 5.50 -13.45 12.60
C ASN A 181 5.16 -13.61 11.11
N VAL A 182 5.05 -12.50 10.36
CA VAL A 182 4.84 -12.53 8.91
C VAL A 182 6.06 -13.14 8.21
N ILE A 183 7.26 -12.71 8.59
CA ILE A 183 8.52 -13.25 8.04
C ILE A 183 8.62 -14.76 8.30
N ALA A 184 8.26 -15.22 9.51
CA ALA A 184 8.33 -16.63 9.87
C ALA A 184 7.31 -17.49 9.11
N GLU A 185 6.13 -16.94 8.82
CA GLU A 185 5.07 -17.66 8.10
C GLU A 185 5.29 -17.69 6.58
N PHE A 186 5.97 -16.68 6.03
CA PHE A 186 6.23 -16.55 4.60
C PHE A 186 7.74 -16.50 4.26
N PRO A 187 8.53 -17.53 4.65
CA PRO A 187 9.99 -17.54 4.47
C PRO A 187 10.44 -17.55 3.00
N GLN A 188 9.53 -17.75 2.05
CA GLN A 188 9.81 -17.67 0.62
C GLN A 188 10.03 -16.23 0.13
N PHE A 189 9.61 -15.21 0.88
CA PHE A 189 9.85 -13.82 0.56
C PHE A 189 11.02 -13.28 1.37
N PRO A 190 12.11 -12.82 0.72
CA PRO A 190 13.20 -12.15 1.42
C PRO A 190 12.68 -10.96 2.23
N ALA A 191 13.11 -10.86 3.50
CA ALA A 191 12.78 -9.76 4.38
C ALA A 191 13.92 -8.74 4.39
N LEU A 192 13.57 -7.46 4.21
CA LEU A 192 14.49 -6.34 4.05
C LEU A 192 14.07 -5.20 4.97
N ASP A 193 15.06 -4.46 5.50
CA ASP A 193 14.84 -3.41 6.49
C ASP A 193 15.37 -2.04 6.05
N THR A 194 16.04 -1.95 4.90
CA THR A 194 16.54 -0.67 4.37
C THR A 194 16.07 -0.43 2.94
N TYR A 195 15.84 0.84 2.57
CA TYR A 195 15.49 1.17 1.19
C TYR A 195 16.61 0.87 0.20
N GLU A 196 17.87 0.91 0.63
CA GLU A 196 19.00 0.55 -0.20
C GLU A 196 18.95 -0.93 -0.60
N ASP A 197 18.75 -1.83 0.37
CA ASP A 197 18.63 -3.27 0.12
C ASP A 197 17.37 -3.58 -0.69
N LEU A 198 16.27 -2.91 -0.41
CA LEU A 198 15.03 -3.08 -1.15
C LEU A 198 15.20 -2.64 -2.62
N TYR A 199 15.79 -1.47 -2.85
CA TYR A 199 16.05 -0.97 -4.20
C TYR A 199 16.90 -1.96 -4.99
N GLN A 200 18.03 -2.38 -4.43
CA GLN A 200 18.94 -3.32 -5.09
C GLN A 200 18.24 -4.66 -5.39
N SER A 201 17.50 -5.20 -4.43
CA SER A 201 16.76 -6.46 -4.61
C SER A 201 15.68 -6.37 -5.69
N LEU A 202 14.95 -5.26 -5.75
CA LEU A 202 13.95 -5.01 -6.79
C LEU A 202 14.60 -4.92 -8.18
N MET A 203 15.68 -4.14 -8.30
CA MET A 203 16.39 -3.97 -9.58
C MET A 203 17.02 -5.29 -10.06
N ASP A 204 17.69 -6.02 -9.18
CA ASP A 204 18.26 -7.34 -9.50
C ASP A 204 17.19 -8.34 -9.95
N ALA A 205 15.99 -8.29 -9.35
CA ALA A 205 14.88 -9.15 -9.74
C ALA A 205 14.26 -8.74 -11.08
N LEU A 206 14.30 -7.46 -11.45
CA LEU A 206 13.85 -6.97 -12.75
C LEU A 206 14.81 -7.35 -13.88
N ASP A 207 16.11 -7.46 -13.59
CA ASP A 207 17.15 -7.79 -14.57
C ASP A 207 17.29 -9.30 -14.86
N ARG A 208 16.71 -10.15 -14.01
CA ARG A 208 16.70 -11.61 -14.22
C ARG A 208 15.76 -11.99 -15.37
N ASN A 209 16.32 -12.46 -16.48
CA ASN A 209 15.59 -13.06 -17.61
C ASN A 209 14.98 -14.42 -17.28
#